data_817e255aa80c5b626958578c5a9d5c2d
#
_entry.id   817e255aa80c5b626958578c5a9d5c2d
#
_cell.length_a   1.000
_cell.length_b   1.000
_cell.length_c   1.000
_cell.angle_alpha   90.00
_cell.angle_beta   90.00
_cell.angle_gamma   90.00
#
_symmetry.space_group_name_H-M   'P 1'
#
loop_
_entity.id
_entity.type
_entity.pdbx_description
1 polymer ?
#
loop_
_entity_poly.entity_id
_entity_poly.type
_entity_poly.pdbx_seq_one_letter_code
_entity_poly.pdbx_strand_id
1 'polypeptide(L)'
;MEYLLVIQGRLDNLNDFIRADKSSRYKGGELKANNERIVSAYIEQCLRGVKIQKPVYMEYAWFEKNKRRDLDNISSFGRKVIQDALVNKGVLKNDGWEHIIGFSDRFDVDTQNPRIEVLIREVG
;
A
#
# COMPACT_ATOMS: atom_id res chain seq x y z
N MET A 1 -12.07 7.06 -14.58
CA MET A 1 -12.16 7.64 -13.23
C MET A 1 -10.90 7.33 -12.44
N GLU A 2 -10.48 8.25 -11.61
CA GLU A 2 -9.29 8.11 -10.78
C GLU A 2 -9.65 8.31 -9.33
N TYR A 3 -8.95 7.58 -8.45
CA TYR A 3 -9.14 7.66 -7.01
C TYR A 3 -7.77 7.83 -6.35
N LEU A 4 -7.68 8.72 -5.36
CA LEU A 4 -6.43 8.98 -4.65
C LEU A 4 -6.54 8.51 -3.22
N LEU A 5 -5.61 7.64 -2.82
CA LEU A 5 -5.42 7.20 -1.44
C LEU A 5 -4.13 7.82 -0.92
N VAL A 6 -4.23 8.55 0.19
CA VAL A 6 -3.05 9.12 0.85
C VAL A 6 -2.92 8.50 2.23
N ILE A 7 -1.76 7.87 2.49
CA ILE A 7 -1.44 7.26 3.77
C ILE A 7 -0.33 8.10 4.40
N GLN A 8 -0.62 8.76 5.52
CA GLN A 8 0.39 9.58 6.19
C GLN A 8 1.42 8.70 6.90
N GLY A 9 2.67 9.16 6.90
CA GLY A 9 3.77 8.43 7.50
C GLY A 9 4.30 7.35 6.60
N ARG A 10 4.87 6.31 7.21
CA ARG A 10 5.47 5.19 6.49
C ARG A 10 4.94 3.88 7.04
N LEU A 11 4.89 2.88 6.18
CA LEU A 11 4.66 1.50 6.59
C LEU A 11 5.99 0.84 6.94
N ASP A 12 5.93 -0.31 7.61
CA ASP A 12 7.12 -1.15 7.76
C ASP A 12 7.60 -1.58 6.38
N ASN A 13 8.87 -1.98 6.28
CA ASN A 13 9.44 -2.44 5.03
C ASN A 13 9.60 -3.96 5.04
N LEU A 14 10.07 -4.51 3.92
CA LEU A 14 10.25 -5.95 3.78
C LEU A 14 11.22 -6.52 4.83
N ASN A 15 12.31 -5.80 5.13
CA ASN A 15 13.27 -6.25 6.14
C ASN A 15 12.64 -6.34 7.53
N ASP A 16 11.78 -5.39 7.89
CA ASP A 16 11.04 -5.43 9.15
C ASP A 16 10.16 -6.66 9.22
N PHE A 17 9.45 -6.97 8.15
CA PHE A 17 8.58 -8.14 8.08
C PHE A 17 9.39 -9.43 8.18
N ILE A 18 10.48 -9.55 7.42
CA ILE A 18 11.33 -10.75 7.42
C ILE A 18 11.90 -10.99 8.83
N ARG A 19 12.35 -9.91 9.49
CA ARG A 19 12.88 -10.02 10.86
C ARG A 19 11.83 -10.51 11.84
N ALA A 20 10.61 -9.96 11.75
CA ALA A 20 9.51 -10.38 12.61
C ALA A 20 9.12 -11.84 12.34
N ASP A 21 9.02 -12.22 11.07
CA ASP A 21 8.61 -13.55 10.65
C ASP A 21 9.64 -14.60 11.05
N LYS A 22 10.94 -14.28 10.98
CA LYS A 22 12.00 -15.16 11.47
C LYS A 22 11.93 -15.37 12.98
N SER A 23 11.50 -14.34 13.72
CA SER A 23 11.31 -14.46 15.17
C SER A 23 10.18 -15.42 15.51
N SER A 24 9.03 -15.24 14.85
CA SER A 24 7.92 -16.21 14.84
C SER A 24 6.94 -15.84 13.75
N ARG A 25 6.20 -16.83 13.22
CA ARG A 25 5.14 -16.56 12.24
C ARG A 25 4.05 -15.67 12.82
N TYR A 26 3.79 -15.82 14.12
CA TYR A 26 2.82 -14.97 14.81
C TYR A 26 3.23 -13.50 14.73
N LYS A 27 4.52 -13.20 15.01
CA LYS A 27 5.01 -11.81 14.96
C LYS A 27 5.00 -11.24 13.55
N GLY A 28 5.35 -12.05 12.55
CA GLY A 28 5.24 -11.63 11.15
C GLY A 28 3.81 -11.30 10.75
N GLY A 29 2.88 -12.18 11.10
CA GLY A 29 1.46 -11.95 10.85
C GLY A 29 0.90 -10.74 11.58
N GLU A 30 1.31 -10.53 12.82
CA GLU A 30 0.90 -9.38 13.61
C GLU A 30 1.41 -8.08 13.01
N LEU A 31 2.67 -8.04 12.58
CA LEU A 31 3.24 -6.85 11.93
C LEU A 31 2.48 -6.51 10.64
N LYS A 32 2.21 -7.52 9.82
CA LYS A 32 1.45 -7.30 8.58
C LYS A 32 0.04 -6.80 8.89
N ALA A 33 -0.65 -7.41 9.85
CA ALA A 33 -1.99 -7.01 10.24
C ALA A 33 -2.03 -5.57 10.78
N ASN A 34 -1.00 -5.17 11.54
CA ASN A 34 -0.91 -3.79 12.03
C ASN A 34 -0.78 -2.80 10.89
N ASN A 35 0.04 -3.11 9.89
CA ASN A 35 0.19 -2.26 8.71
C ASN A 35 -1.11 -2.19 7.90
N GLU A 36 -1.81 -3.32 7.75
CA GLU A 36 -3.10 -3.33 7.06
C GLU A 36 -4.14 -2.49 7.79
N ARG A 37 -4.13 -2.48 9.12
CA ARG A 37 -5.05 -1.64 9.90
C ARG A 37 -4.81 -0.15 9.65
N ILE A 38 -3.54 0.25 9.57
CA ILE A 38 -3.18 1.63 9.24
C ILE A 38 -3.74 2.01 7.87
N VAL A 39 -3.46 1.20 6.87
CA VAL A 39 -3.93 1.45 5.51
C VAL A 39 -5.46 1.49 5.45
N SER A 40 -6.12 0.54 6.13
CA SER A 40 -7.59 0.46 6.15
C SER A 40 -8.23 1.72 6.73
N ALA A 41 -7.61 2.33 7.75
CA ALA A 41 -8.11 3.58 8.30
C ALA A 41 -8.08 4.71 7.26
N TYR A 42 -7.02 4.79 6.45
CA TYR A 42 -6.92 5.79 5.39
C TYR A 42 -7.81 5.48 4.20
N ILE A 43 -8.03 4.20 3.90
CA ILE A 43 -9.03 3.81 2.88
C ILE A 43 -10.42 4.29 3.31
N GLU A 44 -10.78 4.10 4.57
CA GLU A 44 -12.06 4.57 5.09
C GLU A 44 -12.18 6.09 4.96
N GLN A 45 -11.10 6.81 5.20
CA GLN A 45 -11.06 8.26 5.11
C GLN A 45 -11.12 8.78 3.67
N CYS A 46 -10.35 8.16 2.76
CA CYS A 46 -10.16 8.67 1.39
C CYS A 46 -11.14 8.04 0.40
N LEU A 47 -11.56 6.80 0.63
CA LEU A 47 -12.27 5.99 -0.37
C LEU A 47 -13.56 5.40 0.19
N ARG A 48 -14.18 6.06 1.15
CA ARG A 48 -15.42 5.58 1.77
C ARG A 48 -16.49 5.33 0.70
N GLY A 49 -17.05 4.13 0.71
CA GLY A 49 -18.12 3.75 -0.21
C GLY A 49 -17.68 3.47 -1.64
N VAL A 50 -16.39 3.63 -1.94
CA VAL A 50 -15.88 3.36 -3.28
C VAL A 50 -15.80 1.86 -3.53
N LYS A 51 -16.37 1.43 -4.66
CA LYS A 51 -16.30 0.04 -5.13
C LYS A 51 -15.96 0.09 -6.61
N ILE A 52 -14.79 -0.41 -6.97
CA ILE A 52 -14.30 -0.33 -8.34
C ILE A 52 -14.55 -1.66 -9.02
N GLN A 53 -15.29 -1.63 -10.12
CA GLN A 53 -15.64 -2.83 -10.90
C GLN A 53 -14.70 -3.04 -12.09
N LYS A 54 -14.13 -1.96 -12.62
CA LYS A 54 -13.26 -2.02 -13.78
C LYS A 54 -11.83 -2.36 -13.38
N PRO A 55 -11.03 -2.94 -14.30
CA PRO A 55 -9.61 -3.11 -14.05
C PRO A 55 -8.93 -1.77 -13.77
N VAL A 56 -7.87 -1.79 -12.94
CA VAL A 56 -7.15 -0.58 -12.57
C VAL A 56 -5.66 -0.71 -12.85
N TYR A 57 -5.04 0.43 -13.08
CA TYR A 57 -3.59 0.62 -13.03
C TYR A 57 -3.27 1.44 -11.80
N MET A 58 -2.27 1.03 -11.03
CA MET A 58 -1.95 1.68 -9.75
C MET A 58 -0.61 2.40 -9.85
N GLU A 59 -0.58 3.67 -9.44
CA GLU A 59 0.65 4.45 -9.40
C GLU A 59 0.94 4.79 -7.94
N TYR A 60 2.09 4.30 -7.46
CA TYR A 60 2.52 4.51 -6.07
C TYR A 60 3.60 5.58 -6.03
N ALA A 61 3.45 6.54 -5.14
CA ALA A 61 4.48 7.52 -4.83
C ALA A 61 4.85 7.36 -3.35
N TRP A 62 6.10 6.99 -3.12
CA TRP A 62 6.64 6.71 -1.79
C TRP A 62 7.49 7.89 -1.35
N PHE A 63 6.97 8.69 -0.41
CA PHE A 63 7.69 9.84 0.13
C PHE A 63 8.28 9.45 1.47
N GLU A 64 9.60 9.22 1.47
CA GLU A 64 10.36 8.80 2.64
C GLU A 64 10.90 10.01 3.39
N LYS A 65 11.24 9.83 4.67
CA LYS A 65 11.84 10.91 5.47
C LYS A 65 13.32 11.10 5.16
N ASN A 66 13.98 10.08 4.60
CA ASN A 66 15.39 10.11 4.21
C ASN A 66 15.65 8.95 3.24
N LYS A 67 16.91 8.76 2.83
CA LYS A 67 17.27 7.73 1.85
C LYS A 67 17.89 6.49 2.49
N ARG A 68 17.54 6.17 3.73
CA ARG A 68 18.16 5.04 4.44
C ARG A 68 17.63 3.68 4.00
N ARG A 69 16.35 3.59 3.66
CA ARG A 69 15.73 2.32 3.26
C ARG A 69 15.88 2.14 1.75
N ASP A 70 16.18 0.91 1.32
CA ASP A 70 16.29 0.58 -0.10
C ASP A 70 14.91 0.60 -0.76
N LEU A 71 14.87 1.01 -2.02
CA LEU A 71 13.61 1.18 -2.77
C LEU A 71 12.77 -0.08 -2.77
N ASP A 72 13.40 -1.23 -3.06
CA ASP A 72 12.68 -2.50 -3.13
C ASP A 72 12.06 -2.88 -1.78
N ASN A 73 12.78 -2.64 -0.69
CA ASN A 73 12.27 -2.93 0.65
C ASN A 73 11.09 -2.05 1.04
N ILE A 74 11.07 -0.80 0.55
CA ILE A 74 9.96 0.13 0.79
C ILE A 74 8.70 -0.36 0.07
N SER A 75 8.82 -0.60 -1.23
CA SER A 75 7.65 -0.78 -2.09
C SER A 75 7.10 -2.21 -2.09
N SER A 76 7.94 -3.23 -2.00
CA SER A 76 7.47 -4.61 -2.14
C SER A 76 6.50 -5.01 -1.04
N PHE A 77 6.83 -4.78 0.21
CA PHE A 77 5.95 -5.08 1.34
C PHE A 77 4.77 -4.11 1.37
N GLY A 78 5.03 -2.82 1.20
CA GLY A 78 3.99 -1.79 1.23
C GLY A 78 2.91 -2.01 0.18
N ARG A 79 3.31 -2.34 -1.06
CA ARG A 79 2.34 -2.64 -2.12
C ARG A 79 1.43 -3.80 -1.74
N LYS A 80 2.01 -4.88 -1.21
CA LYS A 80 1.23 -6.06 -0.81
C LYS A 80 0.21 -5.71 0.27
N VAL A 81 0.65 -4.97 1.29
CA VAL A 81 -0.23 -4.52 2.37
C VAL A 81 -1.37 -3.65 1.83
N ILE A 82 -1.05 -2.70 0.96
CA ILE A 82 -2.04 -1.78 0.40
C ILE A 82 -3.07 -2.53 -0.46
N GLN A 83 -2.60 -3.41 -1.33
CA GLN A 83 -3.50 -4.19 -2.19
C GLN A 83 -4.40 -5.10 -1.37
N ASP A 84 -3.86 -5.79 -0.37
CA ASP A 84 -4.66 -6.66 0.50
C ASP A 84 -5.70 -5.85 1.28
N ALA A 85 -5.33 -4.66 1.77
CA ALA A 85 -6.26 -3.79 2.49
C ALA A 85 -7.39 -3.30 1.57
N LEU A 86 -7.07 -2.91 0.34
CA LEU A 86 -8.08 -2.48 -0.64
C LEU A 86 -9.09 -3.59 -0.93
N VAL A 87 -8.62 -4.82 -1.04
CA VAL A 87 -9.50 -5.98 -1.23
C VAL A 87 -10.34 -6.23 0.01
N ASN A 88 -9.71 -6.24 1.18
CA ASN A 88 -10.41 -6.50 2.45
C ASN A 88 -11.47 -5.44 2.76
N LYS A 89 -11.25 -4.19 2.37
CA LYS A 89 -12.22 -3.11 2.54
C LYS A 89 -13.26 -3.07 1.42
N GLY A 90 -13.16 -3.94 0.44
CA GLY A 90 -14.12 -4.03 -0.65
C GLY A 90 -14.00 -2.96 -1.73
N VAL A 91 -12.92 -2.20 -1.75
CA VAL A 91 -12.67 -1.22 -2.82
C VAL A 91 -12.37 -1.95 -4.12
N LEU A 92 -11.52 -2.98 -4.06
CA LEU A 92 -11.25 -3.89 -5.17
C LEU A 92 -11.84 -5.25 -4.88
N LYS A 93 -12.30 -5.94 -5.91
CA LYS A 93 -12.88 -7.27 -5.76
C LYS A 93 -11.81 -8.30 -5.41
N ASN A 94 -10.67 -8.25 -6.11
CA ASN A 94 -9.48 -9.01 -5.77
C ASN A 94 -8.27 -8.32 -6.41
N ASP A 95 -7.07 -8.87 -6.20
CA ASP A 95 -5.82 -8.29 -6.69
C ASP A 95 -5.18 -9.07 -7.86
N GLY A 96 -5.95 -9.96 -8.48
CA GLY A 96 -5.47 -10.74 -9.63
C GLY A 96 -5.37 -9.93 -10.91
N TRP A 97 -4.92 -10.59 -11.96
CA TRP A 97 -4.65 -9.99 -13.27
C TRP A 97 -5.84 -9.25 -13.88
N GLU A 98 -7.06 -9.69 -13.58
CA GLU A 98 -8.28 -9.10 -14.12
C GLU A 98 -8.65 -7.79 -13.42
N HIS A 99 -8.11 -7.53 -12.24
CA HIS A 99 -8.47 -6.38 -11.43
C HIS A 99 -7.34 -5.35 -11.34
N ILE A 100 -6.09 -5.81 -11.24
CA ILE A 100 -4.92 -4.92 -11.25
C ILE A 100 -4.09 -5.31 -12.47
N ILE A 101 -4.13 -4.48 -13.51
CA ILE A 101 -3.45 -4.77 -14.76
C ILE A 101 -1.99 -4.35 -14.77
N GLY A 102 -1.58 -3.54 -13.79
CA GLY A 102 -0.19 -3.12 -13.67
C GLY A 102 -0.04 -2.06 -12.60
N PHE A 103 1.22 -1.71 -12.32
CA PHE A 103 1.53 -0.67 -11.35
C PHE A 103 2.89 -0.07 -11.65
N SER A 104 3.14 1.11 -11.09
CA SER A 104 4.44 1.76 -11.12
C SER A 104 4.76 2.32 -9.74
N ASP A 105 6.05 2.49 -9.45
CA ASP A 105 6.55 3.07 -8.22
C ASP A 105 7.41 4.28 -8.52
N ARG A 106 7.22 5.33 -7.74
CA ARG A 106 8.05 6.52 -7.76
C ARG A 106 8.48 6.80 -6.31
N PHE A 107 9.73 7.20 -6.13
CA PHE A 107 10.32 7.41 -4.81
C PHE A 107 10.87 8.81 -4.69
N ASP A 108 10.64 9.43 -3.55
CA ASP A 108 11.16 10.77 -3.26
C ASP A 108 11.37 10.90 -1.75
N VAL A 109 11.98 12.01 -1.36
CA VAL A 109 12.20 12.33 0.05
C VAL A 109 11.38 13.56 0.39
N ASP A 110 10.58 13.46 1.44
CA ASP A 110 9.87 14.58 2.03
C ASP A 110 10.01 14.47 3.54
N THR A 111 11.03 15.11 4.07
CA THR A 111 11.38 15.03 5.50
C THR A 111 10.27 15.57 6.39
N GLN A 112 9.54 16.58 5.92
CA GLN A 112 8.50 17.25 6.69
C GLN A 112 7.18 16.48 6.69
N ASN A 113 6.91 15.73 5.62
CA ASN A 113 5.64 15.03 5.49
C ASN A 113 5.82 13.71 4.73
N PRO A 114 6.48 12.71 5.37
CA PRO A 114 6.57 11.38 4.77
C PRO A 114 5.16 10.81 4.59
N ARG A 115 4.92 10.18 3.45
CA ARG A 115 3.59 9.64 3.13
C ARG A 115 3.68 8.69 1.95
N ILE A 116 2.58 8.00 1.70
CA ILE A 116 2.41 7.17 0.50
C ILE A 116 1.18 7.70 -0.22
N GLU A 117 1.32 8.00 -1.51
CA GLU A 117 0.19 8.38 -2.36
C GLU A 117 -0.04 7.27 -3.37
N VAL A 118 -1.27 6.82 -3.48
CA VAL A 118 -1.66 5.75 -4.39
C VAL A 118 -2.75 6.30 -5.31
N LEU A 119 -2.42 6.46 -6.59
CA LEU A 119 -3.41 6.83 -7.59
C LEU A 119 -3.93 5.55 -8.22
N ILE A 120 -5.24 5.31 -8.08
CA ILE A 120 -5.91 4.14 -8.63
C ILE A 120 -6.71 4.61 -9.84
N ARG A 121 -6.30 4.18 -11.03
CA ARG A 121 -6.89 4.64 -12.27
C ARG A 121 -7.63 3.51 -12.96
N GLU A 122 -8.93 3.69 -13.20
CA GLU A 122 -9.71 2.72 -13.96
C GLU A 122 -9.25 2.70 -15.41
N VAL A 123 -9.22 1.52 -16.01
CA VAL A 123 -8.76 1.28 -17.38
C VAL A 123 -9.90 0.63 -18.17
N GLY A 124 -10.10 1.13 -19.36
CA GLY A 124 -11.14 0.63 -20.29
C GLY A 124 -12.40 1.43 -20.28
#